data_6eff6075dc3136b46a1c9632cdd40a49
#
_entry.id   6eff6075dc3136b46a1c9632cdd40a49
#
_cell.length_a   1.000
_cell.length_b   1.000
_cell.length_c   1.000
_cell.angle_alpha   90.00
_cell.angle_beta   90.00
_cell.angle_gamma   90.00
#
_symmetry.space_group_name_H-M   'P 1'
#
loop_
_entity.id
_entity.type
_entity.pdbx_description
1 polymer ?
#
loop_
_entity_poly.entity_id
_entity_poly.type
_entity_poly.pdbx_seq_one_letter_code
_entity_poly.pdbx_strand_id
1 'polypeptide(L)'
;MKKSEVCFLFLLSLFCFACSDSADKEEMEFPEKDNLKVTFPSDFSPEWAASVAGKEVTIVNPLFVTQTYSGSKPQGTIVVSSKVKRAFADVNLPSVVEYSKWVEKQEVDKLLITSEFPLIDPCNTLRIGSEMAGVKGKVTYSTSGYHFTLTEKPSVSYNARSVAPTVNDYNLKVMSFNAENFYMYGNTGNAETLRQHAKILAALKEAKADIYAICEVEQGDFTVDYLCRSLNNALGEERYAWLNTPGQKSSKIQTNVFIYDKVKVLPYKEFKSYNFDNLKMRYIVQCFELKDDKAKVILAMNHFKAKTSGIDKNDGQGGSADRRVMEARECLKVYNELVAYYEDTDVLV
;
A
#
# COMPACT_ATOMS: atom_id res chain seq x y z
N MET A 1 -36.84 25.06 29.54
CA MET A 1 -38.20 24.74 29.12
C MET A 1 -38.19 23.49 28.27
N LYS A 2 -38.86 22.48 28.83
CA LYS A 2 -39.45 21.25 28.30
C LYS A 2 -38.74 20.43 27.19
N LYS A 3 -38.19 19.31 27.69
CA LYS A 3 -37.96 18.07 26.97
C LYS A 3 -39.30 17.47 26.50
N SER A 4 -39.36 16.92 25.28
CA SER A 4 -40.43 16.02 24.89
C SER A 4 -39.78 14.68 24.55
N GLU A 5 -40.03 13.71 25.41
CA GLU A 5 -39.78 12.29 25.16
C GLU A 5 -40.93 11.74 24.27
N VAL A 6 -40.55 11.05 23.20
CA VAL A 6 -41.48 10.26 22.41
C VAL A 6 -41.23 8.80 22.70
N CYS A 7 -42.18 8.23 23.43
CA CYS A 7 -42.23 6.82 23.76
C CYS A 7 -42.93 6.08 22.61
N PHE A 8 -42.24 5.13 21.95
CA PHE A 8 -42.86 4.21 20.98
C PHE A 8 -43.23 2.90 21.69
N LEU A 9 -44.54 2.73 21.89
CA LEU A 9 -45.12 1.47 22.31
C LEU A 9 -45.23 0.54 21.09
N PHE A 10 -44.55 -0.61 21.14
CA PHE A 10 -44.80 -1.73 20.22
C PHE A 10 -45.91 -2.62 20.83
N LEU A 11 -47.04 -2.63 20.18
CA LEU A 11 -48.14 -3.58 20.43
C LEU A 11 -47.76 -4.97 19.89
N LEU A 12 -47.58 -5.94 20.78
CA LEU A 12 -47.48 -7.36 20.44
C LEU A 12 -48.90 -7.89 20.21
N SER A 13 -49.27 -8.16 18.95
CA SER A 13 -50.47 -8.95 18.65
C SER A 13 -50.11 -10.42 18.56
N LEU A 14 -50.49 -11.19 19.58
CA LEU A 14 -50.51 -12.64 19.50
C LEU A 14 -51.57 -13.09 18.51
N PHE A 15 -51.19 -13.74 17.44
CA PHE A 15 -52.07 -14.62 16.67
C PHE A 15 -51.64 -16.06 16.89
N CYS A 16 -52.41 -16.73 17.71
CA CYS A 16 -52.39 -18.21 17.73
C CYS A 16 -53.14 -18.74 16.51
N PHE A 17 -52.41 -19.37 15.60
CA PHE A 17 -53.02 -20.32 14.66
C PHE A 17 -52.42 -21.68 14.95
N ALA A 18 -53.24 -22.53 15.53
CA ALA A 18 -52.98 -23.96 15.55
C ALA A 18 -53.40 -24.51 14.17
N CYS A 19 -52.44 -24.98 13.40
CA CYS A 19 -52.62 -25.94 12.33
C CYS A 19 -51.55 -26.99 12.47
N SER A 20 -51.98 -28.17 12.86
CA SER A 20 -51.26 -29.41 12.75
C SER A 20 -51.11 -29.76 11.27
N ASP A 21 -49.90 -29.74 10.75
CA ASP A 21 -49.50 -30.55 9.63
C ASP A 21 -48.06 -31.02 9.87
N SER A 22 -47.94 -32.33 10.01
CA SER A 22 -46.70 -33.05 10.05
C SER A 22 -46.02 -32.96 8.69
N ALA A 23 -45.24 -31.94 8.48
CA ALA A 23 -44.24 -31.94 7.44
C ALA A 23 -42.93 -32.42 8.10
N ASP A 24 -42.48 -33.56 7.67
CA ASP A 24 -41.16 -34.09 8.00
C ASP A 24 -40.12 -32.99 7.72
N LYS A 25 -39.63 -32.38 8.79
CA LYS A 25 -38.37 -31.65 8.73
C LYS A 25 -37.30 -32.71 8.56
N GLU A 26 -36.85 -32.92 7.34
CA GLU A 26 -35.52 -33.51 7.15
C GLU A 26 -34.54 -32.58 7.90
N GLU A 27 -34.23 -32.99 9.15
CA GLU A 27 -33.05 -32.48 9.82
C GLU A 27 -31.89 -32.87 8.93
N MET A 28 -31.29 -31.85 8.25
CA MET A 28 -30.01 -32.04 7.58
C MET A 28 -29.03 -32.47 8.68
N GLU A 29 -28.84 -33.80 8.84
CA GLU A 29 -27.75 -34.37 9.65
C GLU A 29 -26.43 -33.91 9.02
N PHE A 30 -25.88 -32.84 9.55
CA PHE A 30 -24.50 -32.51 9.28
C PHE A 30 -23.62 -33.59 9.94
N PRO A 31 -22.68 -34.16 9.20
CA PRO A 31 -21.85 -35.22 9.75
C PRO A 31 -21.12 -34.76 10.99
N GLU A 32 -21.41 -35.37 12.11
CA GLU A 32 -20.69 -35.25 13.36
C GLU A 32 -19.26 -35.77 13.15
N LYS A 33 -18.35 -34.94 12.68
CA LYS A 33 -16.92 -35.24 12.66
C LYS A 33 -16.12 -34.01 13.00
N ASP A 34 -15.16 -34.20 13.87
CA ASP A 34 -14.21 -33.23 14.43
C ASP A 34 -13.32 -32.50 13.39
N ASN A 35 -13.68 -32.53 12.13
CA ASN A 35 -12.93 -31.88 11.04
C ASN A 35 -13.83 -31.62 9.83
N LEU A 36 -14.60 -30.52 9.90
CA LEU A 36 -15.41 -30.05 8.78
C LEU A 36 -14.50 -29.56 7.67
N LYS A 37 -14.51 -30.22 6.53
CA LYS A 37 -13.77 -29.85 5.33
C LYS A 37 -14.67 -29.04 4.39
N VAL A 38 -14.24 -27.85 4.03
CA VAL A 38 -15.02 -26.89 3.23
C VAL A 38 -14.16 -26.22 2.16
N THR A 39 -14.80 -25.73 1.13
CA THR A 39 -14.19 -24.94 0.05
C THR A 39 -14.60 -23.47 0.20
N PHE A 40 -13.65 -22.57 0.26
CA PHE A 40 -13.92 -21.13 0.26
C PHE A 40 -13.87 -20.58 -1.18
N PRO A 41 -14.80 -19.72 -1.63
CA PRO A 41 -15.97 -19.23 -0.89
C PRO A 41 -17.24 -20.06 -1.11
N SER A 42 -17.24 -21.14 -1.91
CA SER A 42 -18.45 -21.83 -2.38
C SER A 42 -19.33 -22.39 -1.26
N ASP A 43 -18.73 -22.88 -0.18
CA ASP A 43 -19.45 -23.51 0.94
C ASP A 43 -19.78 -22.51 2.06
N PHE A 44 -19.41 -21.24 1.88
CA PHE A 44 -19.61 -20.19 2.88
C PHE A 44 -20.92 -19.46 2.65
N SER A 45 -21.79 -19.48 3.64
CA SER A 45 -22.94 -18.57 3.79
C SER A 45 -23.05 -18.10 5.24
N PRO A 46 -23.77 -16.99 5.51
CA PRO A 46 -24.02 -16.55 6.88
C PRO A 46 -24.68 -17.64 7.75
N GLU A 47 -25.64 -18.38 7.18
CA GLU A 47 -26.37 -19.46 7.84
C GLU A 47 -25.43 -20.63 8.15
N TRP A 48 -24.60 -21.03 7.19
CA TRP A 48 -23.58 -22.04 7.40
C TRP A 48 -22.60 -21.63 8.50
N ALA A 49 -22.06 -20.41 8.46
CA ALA A 49 -21.14 -19.92 9.47
C ALA A 49 -21.75 -19.94 10.87
N ALA A 50 -23.05 -19.63 11.00
CA ALA A 50 -23.79 -19.73 12.26
C ALA A 50 -23.92 -21.19 12.72
N SER A 51 -24.17 -22.15 11.82
CA SER A 51 -24.35 -23.56 12.14
C SER A 51 -23.06 -24.24 12.64
N VAL A 52 -21.90 -23.71 12.24
CA VAL A 52 -20.58 -24.23 12.65
C VAL A 52 -19.90 -23.36 13.71
N ALA A 53 -20.64 -22.43 14.31
CA ALA A 53 -20.09 -21.52 15.31
C ALA A 53 -19.36 -22.27 16.44
N GLY A 54 -18.11 -21.92 16.70
CA GLY A 54 -17.23 -22.55 17.69
C GLY A 54 -16.61 -23.87 17.26
N LYS A 55 -17.08 -24.52 16.20
CA LYS A 55 -16.48 -25.75 15.65
C LYS A 55 -15.22 -25.43 14.86
N GLU A 56 -14.30 -26.37 14.77
CA GLU A 56 -13.11 -26.26 13.95
C GLU A 56 -13.42 -26.68 12.52
N VAL A 57 -12.94 -25.87 11.56
CA VAL A 57 -13.18 -26.03 10.13
C VAL A 57 -11.84 -26.06 9.40
N THR A 58 -11.70 -26.92 8.40
CA THR A 58 -10.54 -26.96 7.49
C THR A 58 -10.95 -26.51 6.09
N ILE A 59 -10.34 -25.42 5.59
CA ILE A 59 -10.49 -24.99 4.21
C ILE A 59 -9.56 -25.82 3.34
N VAL A 60 -10.12 -26.55 2.37
CA VAL A 60 -9.37 -27.54 1.58
C VAL A 60 -8.72 -26.95 0.32
N ASN A 61 -9.27 -25.87 -0.23
CA ASN A 61 -8.66 -25.20 -1.37
C ASN A 61 -7.57 -24.22 -0.93
N PRO A 62 -6.58 -23.95 -1.78
CA PRO A 62 -5.57 -22.94 -1.49
C PRO A 62 -6.22 -21.55 -1.39
N LEU A 63 -5.66 -20.73 -0.50
CA LEU A 63 -6.02 -19.33 -0.32
C LEU A 63 -4.83 -18.44 -0.62
N PHE A 64 -5.07 -17.32 -1.24
CA PHE A 64 -4.04 -16.36 -1.62
C PHE A 64 -4.13 -15.08 -0.79
N VAL A 65 -3.01 -14.65 -0.25
CA VAL A 65 -2.92 -13.38 0.49
C VAL A 65 -3.18 -12.23 -0.48
N THR A 66 -4.18 -11.41 -0.19
CA THR A 66 -4.54 -10.23 -0.99
C THR A 66 -4.29 -8.92 -0.26
N GLN A 67 -4.18 -8.96 1.08
CA GLN A 67 -3.81 -7.80 1.87
C GLN A 67 -3.11 -8.24 3.16
N THR A 68 -2.05 -7.51 3.51
CA THR A 68 -1.37 -7.65 4.80
C THR A 68 -1.55 -6.37 5.59
N TYR A 69 -1.95 -6.50 6.85
CA TYR A 69 -2.01 -5.36 7.76
C TYR A 69 -0.72 -5.33 8.58
N SER A 70 0.04 -4.27 8.43
CA SER A 70 1.12 -3.90 9.33
C SER A 70 0.53 -3.27 10.59
N GLY A 71 -0.27 -4.03 11.34
CA GLY A 71 -0.89 -3.50 12.56
C GLY A 71 0.05 -3.61 13.75
N SER A 72 -0.29 -2.85 14.80
CA SER A 72 0.35 -2.92 16.13
C SER A 72 0.17 -4.28 16.83
N LYS A 73 -0.48 -5.24 16.20
CA LYS A 73 -0.69 -6.60 16.75
C LYS A 73 0.42 -7.53 16.26
N PRO A 74 1.21 -8.11 17.16
CA PRO A 74 2.32 -9.02 16.81
C PRO A 74 1.88 -10.24 16.00
N GLN A 75 0.62 -10.66 16.16
CA GLN A 75 0.03 -11.81 15.48
C GLN A 75 -0.30 -11.50 14.02
N GLY A 76 -0.56 -10.23 13.70
CA GLY A 76 -0.97 -9.81 12.37
C GLY A 76 -2.43 -10.16 12.04
N THR A 77 -2.94 -9.46 11.04
CA THR A 77 -4.23 -9.71 10.42
C THR A 77 -4.03 -9.64 8.92
N ILE A 78 -4.55 -10.60 8.19
CA ILE A 78 -4.42 -10.69 6.73
C ILE A 78 -5.77 -10.87 6.07
N VAL A 79 -5.89 -10.47 4.82
CA VAL A 79 -7.02 -10.83 3.97
C VAL A 79 -6.54 -11.81 2.92
N VAL A 80 -7.33 -12.86 2.74
CA VAL A 80 -7.10 -13.88 1.71
C VAL A 80 -8.32 -14.03 0.81
N SER A 81 -8.12 -14.64 -0.35
CA SER A 81 -9.17 -15.02 -1.29
C SER A 81 -8.83 -16.31 -1.99
N SER A 82 -9.81 -16.90 -2.69
CA SER A 82 -9.61 -18.14 -3.46
C SER A 82 -8.66 -18.00 -4.67
N LYS A 83 -8.30 -16.78 -5.04
CA LYS A 83 -7.42 -16.46 -6.16
C LYS A 83 -6.66 -15.17 -5.94
N VAL A 84 -5.54 -15.00 -6.64
CA VAL A 84 -4.83 -13.71 -6.70
C VAL A 84 -5.71 -12.65 -7.35
N LYS A 85 -5.79 -11.48 -6.74
CA LYS A 85 -6.61 -10.36 -7.21
C LYS A 85 -5.74 -9.20 -7.70
N ARG A 86 -6.23 -8.50 -8.72
CA ARG A 86 -5.69 -7.21 -9.18
C ARG A 86 -6.55 -6.07 -8.65
N ALA A 87 -5.98 -4.89 -8.48
CA ALA A 87 -6.75 -3.70 -8.20
C ALA A 87 -7.65 -3.33 -9.40
N PHE A 88 -8.80 -2.71 -9.14
CA PHE A 88 -9.72 -2.30 -10.22
C PHE A 88 -9.02 -1.44 -11.27
N ALA A 89 -8.27 -0.44 -10.82
CA ALA A 89 -7.58 0.51 -11.69
C ALA A 89 -6.42 -0.11 -12.52
N ASP A 90 -6.00 -1.34 -12.21
CA ASP A 90 -4.96 -2.03 -13.00
C ASP A 90 -5.50 -2.58 -14.33
N VAL A 91 -6.81 -2.81 -14.41
CA VAL A 91 -7.45 -3.54 -15.52
C VAL A 91 -8.72 -2.87 -16.06
N ASN A 92 -9.16 -1.77 -15.45
CA ASN A 92 -10.38 -1.07 -15.84
C ASN A 92 -10.16 0.45 -15.89
N LEU A 93 -10.89 1.11 -16.76
CA LEU A 93 -11.05 2.56 -16.74
C LEU A 93 -11.95 2.99 -15.57
N PRO A 94 -11.87 4.28 -15.12
CA PRO A 94 -12.75 4.81 -14.09
C PRO A 94 -14.22 4.63 -14.43
N SER A 95 -14.99 3.98 -13.55
CA SER A 95 -16.43 3.77 -13.74
C SER A 95 -17.09 3.40 -12.42
N VAL A 96 -18.07 4.18 -11.98
CA VAL A 96 -18.84 3.91 -10.77
C VAL A 96 -19.59 2.58 -10.88
N VAL A 97 -20.24 2.33 -12.01
CA VAL A 97 -21.04 1.11 -12.23
C VAL A 97 -20.16 -0.14 -12.23
N GLU A 98 -19.09 -0.14 -12.98
CA GLU A 98 -18.19 -1.30 -13.06
C GLU A 98 -17.42 -1.52 -11.77
N TYR A 99 -17.06 -0.44 -11.07
CA TYR A 99 -16.41 -0.54 -9.76
C TYR A 99 -17.33 -1.15 -8.71
N SER A 100 -18.62 -0.76 -8.65
CA SER A 100 -19.60 -1.36 -7.74
C SER A 100 -19.72 -2.87 -7.98
N LYS A 101 -19.88 -3.30 -9.23
CA LYS A 101 -19.93 -4.73 -9.59
C LYS A 101 -18.64 -5.46 -9.21
N TRP A 102 -17.50 -4.79 -9.39
CA TRP A 102 -16.20 -5.35 -9.03
C TRP A 102 -16.08 -5.53 -7.51
N VAL A 103 -16.50 -4.53 -6.72
CA VAL A 103 -16.50 -4.60 -5.24
C VAL A 103 -17.37 -5.76 -4.75
N GLU A 104 -18.61 -5.89 -5.25
CA GLU A 104 -19.51 -7.01 -4.91
C GLU A 104 -18.83 -8.37 -5.12
N LYS A 105 -18.19 -8.58 -6.28
CA LYS A 105 -17.43 -9.81 -6.56
C LYS A 105 -16.24 -10.00 -5.62
N GLN A 106 -15.59 -8.90 -5.18
CA GLN A 106 -14.46 -9.01 -4.26
C GLN A 106 -14.91 -9.38 -2.85
N GLU A 107 -16.04 -8.85 -2.38
CA GLU A 107 -16.55 -9.11 -1.02
C GLU A 107 -16.97 -10.58 -0.84
N VAL A 108 -17.56 -11.20 -1.85
CA VAL A 108 -17.93 -12.64 -1.80
C VAL A 108 -16.70 -13.54 -1.62
N ASP A 109 -15.57 -13.15 -2.21
CA ASP A 109 -14.30 -13.90 -2.17
C ASP A 109 -13.28 -13.17 -1.29
N LYS A 110 -13.67 -12.87 -0.05
CA LYS A 110 -12.85 -12.15 0.91
C LYS A 110 -12.98 -12.80 2.29
N LEU A 111 -11.87 -13.25 2.84
CA LEU A 111 -11.80 -13.84 4.16
C LEU A 111 -10.75 -13.10 4.99
N LEU A 112 -11.18 -12.55 6.12
CA LEU A 112 -10.27 -11.96 7.09
C LEU A 112 -9.73 -13.06 8.00
N ILE A 113 -8.42 -13.23 8.01
CA ILE A 113 -7.73 -14.21 8.88
C ILE A 113 -7.06 -13.48 10.03
N THR A 114 -7.29 -13.98 11.23
CA THR A 114 -6.59 -13.60 12.46
C THR A 114 -5.96 -14.83 13.10
N SER A 115 -5.01 -14.64 14.01
CA SER A 115 -4.30 -15.70 14.70
C SER A 115 -3.81 -15.23 16.06
N GLU A 116 -3.72 -16.14 17.03
CA GLU A 116 -3.07 -15.91 18.32
C GLU A 116 -1.55 -16.07 18.25
N PHE A 117 -1.03 -16.61 17.16
CA PHE A 117 0.39 -16.76 16.87
C PHE A 117 0.82 -15.83 15.73
N PRO A 118 2.12 -15.51 15.61
CA PRO A 118 2.61 -14.63 14.57
C PRO A 118 2.37 -15.21 13.16
N LEU A 119 1.61 -14.46 12.32
CA LEU A 119 1.44 -14.74 10.89
C LEU A 119 2.54 -14.09 10.06
N ILE A 120 3.12 -13.00 10.56
CA ILE A 120 4.15 -12.22 9.87
C ILE A 120 5.48 -12.54 10.52
N ASP A 121 6.36 -13.16 9.74
CA ASP A 121 7.74 -13.45 10.11
C ASP A 121 8.66 -12.41 9.47
N PRO A 122 9.51 -11.71 10.22
CA PRO A 122 10.48 -10.77 9.66
C PRO A 122 11.46 -11.40 8.65
N CYS A 123 11.77 -12.68 8.81
CA CYS A 123 12.68 -13.40 7.94
C CYS A 123 11.99 -13.98 6.70
N ASN A 124 10.71 -14.37 6.85
CA ASN A 124 9.87 -14.93 5.78
C ASN A 124 8.65 -14.04 5.62
N THR A 125 8.78 -12.95 4.91
CA THR A 125 7.72 -11.96 4.76
C THR A 125 6.54 -12.55 3.98
N LEU A 126 5.40 -12.65 4.64
CA LEU A 126 4.13 -12.94 3.98
C LEU A 126 3.75 -11.76 3.08
N ARG A 127 3.64 -12.00 1.80
CA ARG A 127 3.38 -10.98 0.77
C ARG A 127 2.07 -11.28 0.05
N ILE A 128 1.51 -10.24 -0.58
CA ILE A 128 0.39 -10.41 -1.51
C ILE A 128 0.79 -11.45 -2.58
N GLY A 129 -0.11 -12.38 -2.87
CA GLY A 129 0.12 -13.50 -3.75
C GLY A 129 0.81 -14.71 -3.11
N SER A 130 1.18 -14.67 -1.81
CA SER A 130 1.57 -15.88 -1.08
C SER A 130 0.37 -16.81 -0.97
N GLU A 131 0.59 -18.10 -1.16
CA GLU A 131 -0.42 -19.14 -1.08
C GLU A 131 -0.42 -19.81 0.29
N MET A 132 -1.60 -20.04 0.85
CA MET A 132 -1.80 -20.73 2.12
C MET A 132 -2.62 -22.00 1.86
N ALA A 133 -2.16 -23.12 2.38
CA ALA A 133 -2.84 -24.42 2.29
C ALA A 133 -3.02 -25.03 3.68
N GLY A 134 -4.05 -25.89 3.82
CA GLY A 134 -4.37 -26.51 5.11
C GLY A 134 -4.81 -25.49 6.16
N VAL A 135 -5.61 -24.52 5.76
CA VAL A 135 -6.07 -23.42 6.63
C VAL A 135 -7.14 -23.97 7.57
N LYS A 136 -6.81 -24.06 8.86
CA LYS A 136 -7.64 -24.67 9.90
C LYS A 136 -7.93 -23.67 11.01
N GLY A 137 -9.19 -23.60 11.45
CA GLY A 137 -9.60 -22.60 12.43
C GLY A 137 -11.10 -22.53 12.66
N LYS A 138 -11.55 -21.44 13.23
CA LYS A 138 -12.96 -21.15 13.55
C LYS A 138 -13.45 -19.98 12.72
N VAL A 139 -14.63 -20.14 12.11
CA VAL A 139 -15.27 -19.08 11.32
C VAL A 139 -16.32 -18.35 12.14
N THR A 140 -16.41 -17.04 11.93
CA THR A 140 -17.51 -16.19 12.37
C THR A 140 -17.95 -15.30 11.21
N TYR A 141 -19.19 -14.85 11.22
CA TYR A 141 -19.73 -13.90 10.26
C TYR A 141 -20.28 -12.67 10.96
N SER A 142 -20.04 -11.51 10.41
CA SER A 142 -20.52 -10.23 10.91
C SER A 142 -20.84 -9.28 9.75
N THR A 143 -21.28 -8.05 10.04
CA THR A 143 -21.48 -7.00 9.03
C THR A 143 -20.21 -6.64 8.26
N SER A 144 -19.02 -6.99 8.79
CA SER A 144 -17.74 -6.81 8.11
C SER A 144 -17.29 -8.04 7.28
N GLY A 145 -18.16 -9.02 7.10
CA GLY A 145 -17.91 -10.25 6.34
C GLY A 145 -17.43 -11.42 7.19
N TYR A 146 -16.78 -12.39 6.54
CA TYR A 146 -16.26 -13.58 7.19
C TYR A 146 -14.92 -13.32 7.88
N HIS A 147 -14.83 -13.75 9.15
CA HIS A 147 -13.62 -13.75 9.95
C HIS A 147 -13.24 -15.20 10.27
N PHE A 148 -11.98 -15.52 10.11
CA PHE A 148 -11.44 -16.84 10.35
C PHE A 148 -10.27 -16.76 11.33
N THR A 149 -10.43 -17.35 12.52
CA THR A 149 -9.37 -17.39 13.52
C THR A 149 -8.63 -18.71 13.41
N LEU A 150 -7.36 -18.65 13.04
CA LEU A 150 -6.52 -19.85 12.90
C LEU A 150 -6.33 -20.53 14.26
N THR A 151 -6.44 -21.85 14.29
CA THR A 151 -6.12 -22.71 15.44
C THR A 151 -4.76 -23.37 15.31
N GLU A 152 -4.23 -23.48 14.08
CA GLU A 152 -2.88 -23.97 13.80
C GLU A 152 -2.22 -23.19 12.65
N LYS A 153 -0.89 -23.26 12.57
CA LYS A 153 -0.14 -22.57 11.54
C LYS A 153 -0.32 -23.26 10.18
N PRO A 154 -0.84 -22.57 9.15
CA PRO A 154 -1.02 -23.13 7.82
C PRO A 154 0.33 -23.35 7.12
N SER A 155 0.35 -24.21 6.13
CA SER A 155 1.44 -24.29 5.17
C SER A 155 1.42 -23.04 4.27
N VAL A 156 2.58 -22.39 4.07
CA VAL A 156 2.69 -21.18 3.27
C VAL A 156 3.74 -21.36 2.18
N SER A 157 3.28 -21.23 0.92
CA SER A 157 4.17 -21.01 -0.22
C SER A 157 4.36 -19.51 -0.41
N TYR A 158 5.51 -19.00 -0.03
CA TYR A 158 5.79 -17.56 -0.04
C TYR A 158 5.97 -17.05 -1.47
N ASN A 159 5.28 -15.97 -1.82
CA ASN A 159 5.59 -15.19 -3.01
C ASN A 159 6.92 -14.45 -2.79
N ALA A 160 8.00 -15.14 -3.06
CA ALA A 160 9.35 -14.62 -2.83
C ALA A 160 9.57 -13.33 -3.64
N ARG A 161 10.46 -12.47 -3.17
CA ARG A 161 10.94 -11.35 -3.97
C ARG A 161 11.68 -11.91 -5.17
N SER A 162 11.33 -11.41 -6.35
CA SER A 162 12.16 -11.66 -7.54
C SER A 162 13.58 -11.13 -7.28
N VAL A 163 14.56 -11.71 -7.94
CA VAL A 163 15.90 -11.12 -8.03
C VAL A 163 15.76 -9.69 -8.54
N ALA A 164 16.60 -8.77 -8.05
CA ALA A 164 16.62 -7.40 -8.53
C ALA A 164 16.68 -7.39 -10.08
N PRO A 165 15.87 -6.56 -10.76
CA PRO A 165 15.92 -6.51 -12.21
C PRO A 165 17.31 -6.14 -12.67
N THR A 166 17.85 -6.93 -13.58
CA THR A 166 19.12 -6.61 -14.24
C THR A 166 18.82 -5.53 -15.29
N VAL A 167 19.38 -4.35 -15.09
CA VAL A 167 19.35 -3.28 -16.10
C VAL A 167 20.71 -3.27 -16.77
N ASN A 168 20.74 -3.58 -18.04
CA ASN A 168 21.96 -3.56 -18.88
C ASN A 168 21.91 -2.35 -19.81
N ASP A 169 23.09 -1.93 -20.28
CA ASP A 169 23.25 -0.92 -21.33
C ASP A 169 22.62 0.45 -21.02
N TYR A 170 22.91 0.97 -19.82
CA TYR A 170 22.50 2.31 -19.43
C TYR A 170 23.70 3.24 -19.18
N ASN A 171 23.55 4.50 -19.55
CA ASN A 171 24.51 5.55 -19.22
C ASN A 171 24.22 6.18 -17.87
N LEU A 172 22.94 6.22 -17.47
CA LEU A 172 22.49 6.80 -16.23
C LEU A 172 21.44 5.91 -15.56
N LYS A 173 21.60 5.70 -14.25
CA LYS A 173 20.64 4.96 -13.42
C LYS A 173 19.98 5.88 -12.42
N VAL A 174 18.66 6.03 -12.52
CA VAL A 174 17.85 6.85 -11.61
C VAL A 174 16.95 5.95 -10.79
N MET A 175 16.89 6.18 -9.48
CA MET A 175 15.95 5.52 -8.57
C MET A 175 14.93 6.52 -8.05
N SER A 176 13.64 6.30 -8.33
CA SER A 176 12.53 6.97 -7.65
C SER A 176 12.12 6.18 -6.41
N PHE A 177 12.04 6.83 -5.25
CA PHE A 177 11.82 6.16 -3.98
C PHE A 177 10.95 6.98 -3.02
N ASN A 178 9.92 6.37 -2.44
CA ASN A 178 9.17 6.94 -1.33
C ASN A 178 9.74 6.41 0.00
N ALA A 179 10.24 7.31 0.84
CA ALA A 179 10.87 6.98 2.12
C ALA A 179 9.88 6.74 3.26
N GLU A 180 8.55 6.91 3.02
CA GLU A 180 7.47 6.65 3.97
C GLU A 180 7.61 7.46 5.28
N ASN A 181 7.56 8.81 5.15
CA ASN A 181 7.67 9.73 6.30
C ASN A 181 8.97 9.56 7.09
N PHE A 182 10.10 9.62 6.41
CA PHE A 182 11.41 9.45 7.01
C PHE A 182 11.88 10.72 7.72
N TYR A 183 11.87 10.71 9.05
CA TYR A 183 12.16 11.84 9.94
C TYR A 183 13.25 11.46 10.94
N MET A 184 14.45 12.02 10.77
CA MET A 184 15.60 11.74 11.64
C MET A 184 15.85 12.82 12.69
N TYR A 185 15.43 14.07 12.45
CA TYR A 185 15.66 15.16 13.39
C TYR A 185 14.94 14.89 14.72
N GLY A 186 15.69 14.88 15.81
CA GLY A 186 15.18 14.53 17.13
C GLY A 186 14.86 13.03 17.33
N ASN A 187 15.05 12.18 16.31
CA ASN A 187 14.70 10.75 16.37
C ASN A 187 15.91 9.80 16.19
N THR A 188 17.12 10.30 16.24
CA THR A 188 18.36 9.53 16.04
C THR A 188 18.57 8.40 17.05
N GLY A 189 17.87 8.40 18.18
CA GLY A 189 17.84 7.33 19.19
C GLY A 189 16.59 6.45 19.15
N ASN A 190 15.62 6.72 18.28
CA ASN A 190 14.38 5.95 18.19
C ASN A 190 14.60 4.65 17.41
N ALA A 191 14.32 3.51 18.03
CA ALA A 191 14.57 2.19 17.45
C ALA A 191 13.79 1.94 16.14
N GLU A 192 12.56 2.44 16.02
CA GLU A 192 11.75 2.27 14.79
C GLU A 192 12.29 3.12 13.65
N THR A 193 12.67 4.38 13.94
CA THR A 193 13.29 5.27 12.97
C THR A 193 14.64 4.73 12.50
N LEU A 194 15.46 4.18 13.41
CA LEU A 194 16.72 3.53 13.05
C LEU A 194 16.50 2.27 12.19
N ARG A 195 15.47 1.49 12.48
CA ARG A 195 15.09 0.34 11.63
C ARG A 195 14.62 0.78 10.24
N GLN A 196 13.83 1.86 10.14
CA GLN A 196 13.44 2.45 8.86
C GLN A 196 14.67 2.94 8.09
N HIS A 197 15.55 3.69 8.75
CA HIS A 197 16.81 4.15 8.16
C HIS A 197 17.63 2.98 7.60
N ALA A 198 17.84 1.90 8.38
CA ALA A 198 18.60 0.73 7.93
C ALA A 198 17.98 0.09 6.67
N LYS A 199 16.65 0.03 6.56
CA LYS A 199 15.97 -0.49 5.38
C LYS A 199 16.14 0.42 4.16
N ILE A 200 16.00 1.74 4.34
CA ILE A 200 16.21 2.73 3.27
C ILE A 200 17.66 2.63 2.79
N LEU A 201 18.61 2.66 3.69
CA LEU A 201 20.04 2.57 3.37
C LEU A 201 20.37 1.29 2.61
N ALA A 202 19.83 0.14 3.03
CA ALA A 202 20.01 -1.13 2.32
C ALA A 202 19.46 -1.06 0.88
N ALA A 203 18.29 -0.45 0.68
CA ALA A 203 17.67 -0.28 -0.64
C ALA A 203 18.53 0.63 -1.55
N LEU A 204 19.00 1.77 -1.04
CA LEU A 204 19.85 2.68 -1.80
C LEU A 204 21.18 2.01 -2.16
N LYS A 205 21.80 1.33 -1.21
CA LYS A 205 23.07 0.61 -1.41
C LYS A 205 22.94 -0.50 -2.46
N GLU A 206 21.85 -1.26 -2.45
CA GLU A 206 21.59 -2.33 -3.41
C GLU A 206 21.28 -1.77 -4.80
N ALA A 207 20.52 -0.69 -4.87
CA ALA A 207 20.14 -0.06 -6.15
C ALA A 207 21.37 0.49 -6.88
N LYS A 208 22.38 1.01 -6.19
CA LYS A 208 23.57 1.63 -6.79
C LYS A 208 23.21 2.61 -7.91
N ALA A 209 22.21 3.48 -7.64
CA ALA A 209 21.78 4.46 -8.62
C ALA A 209 22.76 5.64 -8.67
N ASP A 210 22.83 6.26 -9.83
CA ASP A 210 23.62 7.47 -10.02
C ASP A 210 22.89 8.70 -9.44
N ILE A 211 21.54 8.65 -9.45
CA ILE A 211 20.70 9.67 -8.83
C ILE A 211 19.53 8.98 -8.10
N TYR A 212 19.29 9.38 -6.86
CA TYR A 212 18.13 9.00 -6.07
C TYR A 212 17.20 10.20 -5.96
N ALA A 213 15.97 10.05 -6.45
CA ALA A 213 14.87 10.99 -6.29
C ALA A 213 13.95 10.48 -5.18
N ILE A 214 14.01 11.07 -3.99
CA ILE A 214 13.37 10.54 -2.78
C ILE A 214 12.30 11.48 -2.29
N CYS A 215 11.06 10.99 -2.14
CA CYS A 215 9.97 11.73 -1.50
C CYS A 215 9.70 11.28 -0.07
N GLU A 216 8.92 12.10 0.65
CA GLU A 216 8.58 11.88 2.06
C GLU A 216 9.79 11.87 3.00
N VAL A 217 10.80 12.63 2.68
CA VAL A 217 11.93 12.95 3.56
C VAL A 217 11.55 14.18 4.39
N GLU A 218 12.04 14.27 5.62
CA GLU A 218 11.84 15.42 6.49
C GLU A 218 12.38 16.71 5.86
N GLN A 219 11.63 17.80 6.03
CA GLN A 219 12.03 19.10 5.55
C GLN A 219 13.27 19.64 6.27
N GLY A 220 14.16 20.28 5.54
CA GLY A 220 15.45 20.77 6.04
C GLY A 220 16.60 19.85 5.70
N ASP A 221 17.80 20.27 6.07
CA ASP A 221 19.04 19.65 5.60
C ASP A 221 19.45 18.41 6.42
N PHE A 222 19.03 18.35 7.69
CA PHE A 222 19.52 17.34 8.62
C PHE A 222 19.27 15.91 8.14
N THR A 223 18.04 15.57 7.78
CA THR A 223 17.67 14.18 7.46
C THR A 223 18.27 13.72 6.14
N VAL A 224 18.28 14.57 5.11
CA VAL A 224 18.91 14.23 3.82
C VAL A 224 20.44 14.13 3.94
N ASP A 225 21.06 15.02 4.69
CA ASP A 225 22.50 14.97 4.96
C ASP A 225 22.89 13.71 5.74
N TYR A 226 22.10 13.38 6.77
CA TYR A 226 22.29 12.16 7.56
C TYR A 226 22.20 10.92 6.66
N LEU A 227 21.22 10.84 5.77
CA LEU A 227 21.05 9.72 4.84
C LEU A 227 22.22 9.64 3.83
N CYS A 228 22.62 10.77 3.26
CA CYS A 228 23.72 10.85 2.30
C CYS A 228 25.05 10.42 2.93
N ARG A 229 25.37 10.91 4.12
CA ARG A 229 26.57 10.49 4.87
C ARG A 229 26.52 9.01 5.24
N SER A 230 25.37 8.51 5.65
CA SER A 230 25.20 7.08 5.95
C SER A 230 25.45 6.21 4.71
N LEU A 231 25.02 6.66 3.53
CA LEU A 231 25.28 5.96 2.27
C LEU A 231 26.78 5.96 1.92
N ASN A 232 27.45 7.10 2.03
CA ASN A 232 28.89 7.22 1.81
C ASN A 232 29.68 6.33 2.78
N ASN A 233 29.35 6.36 4.06
CA ASN A 233 29.99 5.52 5.09
C ASN A 233 29.78 4.02 4.79
N ALA A 234 28.58 3.63 4.37
CA ALA A 234 28.27 2.23 4.05
C ALA A 234 28.99 1.72 2.78
N LEU A 235 29.42 2.64 1.92
CA LEU A 235 30.23 2.33 0.73
C LEU A 235 31.73 2.46 0.97
N GLY A 236 32.14 3.13 2.06
CA GLY A 236 33.54 3.41 2.37
C GLY A 236 34.19 4.49 1.48
N GLU A 237 33.37 5.32 0.83
CA GLU A 237 33.82 6.38 -0.08
C GLU A 237 32.88 7.60 -0.07
N GLU A 238 33.44 8.80 -0.19
CA GLU A 238 32.71 10.07 -0.29
C GLU A 238 32.20 10.33 -1.72
N ARG A 239 31.35 9.44 -2.20
CA ARG A 239 30.87 9.40 -3.58
C ARG A 239 29.62 10.23 -3.82
N TYR A 240 28.68 10.19 -2.89
CA TYR A 240 27.39 10.86 -3.03
C TYR A 240 27.36 12.23 -2.40
N ALA A 241 26.59 13.12 -2.99
CA ALA A 241 26.19 14.40 -2.44
C ALA A 241 24.67 14.57 -2.54
N TRP A 242 24.12 15.44 -1.73
CA TRP A 242 22.69 15.79 -1.83
C TRP A 242 22.54 17.21 -2.38
N LEU A 243 21.41 17.44 -3.01
CA LEU A 243 21.08 18.75 -3.56
C LEU A 243 20.28 19.55 -2.55
N ASN A 244 20.69 20.79 -2.28
CA ASN A 244 19.86 21.71 -1.51
C ASN A 244 18.60 22.03 -2.33
N THR A 245 17.42 21.80 -1.75
CA THR A 245 16.12 21.95 -2.42
C THR A 245 15.23 22.97 -1.72
N PRO A 246 15.61 24.27 -1.73
CA PRO A 246 14.89 25.31 -1.01
C PRO A 246 13.51 25.59 -1.63
N GLY A 247 12.68 26.30 -0.89
CA GLY A 247 11.43 26.88 -1.40
C GLY A 247 10.27 25.89 -1.55
N GLN A 248 10.43 24.62 -1.19
CA GLN A 248 9.32 23.67 -1.21
C GLN A 248 8.28 24.03 -0.14
N LYS A 249 7.05 24.28 -0.58
CA LYS A 249 5.91 24.53 0.31
C LYS A 249 5.14 23.25 0.55
N SER A 250 5.11 22.79 1.79
CA SER A 250 4.31 21.65 2.22
C SER A 250 3.47 22.01 3.44
N SER A 251 2.26 21.49 3.53
CA SER A 251 1.48 21.55 4.78
C SER A 251 1.98 20.58 5.84
N LYS A 252 2.93 19.74 5.46
CA LYS A 252 3.60 18.75 6.31
C LYS A 252 5.09 19.04 6.36
N ILE A 253 5.76 18.44 7.31
CA ILE A 253 7.22 18.52 7.47
C ILE A 253 7.99 17.69 6.43
N GLN A 254 7.34 17.27 5.35
CA GLN A 254 7.92 16.43 4.29
C GLN A 254 8.38 17.24 3.09
N THR A 255 9.43 16.76 2.44
CA THR A 255 10.00 17.33 1.22
C THR A 255 10.39 16.26 0.20
N ASN A 256 10.73 16.67 -1.01
CA ASN A 256 11.38 15.85 -2.01
C ASN A 256 12.87 16.24 -2.06
N VAL A 257 13.76 15.25 -2.25
CA VAL A 257 15.20 15.47 -2.27
C VAL A 257 15.87 14.69 -3.39
N PHE A 258 17.03 15.17 -3.85
CA PHE A 258 17.94 14.43 -4.71
C PHE A 258 19.25 14.13 -3.98
N ILE A 259 19.67 12.86 -4.04
CA ILE A 259 21.02 12.43 -3.71
C ILE A 259 21.66 11.94 -5.00
N TYR A 260 22.85 12.37 -5.33
CA TYR A 260 23.48 12.07 -6.61
C TYR A 260 24.95 11.68 -6.47
N ASP A 261 25.41 10.84 -7.37
CA ASP A 261 26.81 10.45 -7.52
C ASP A 261 27.62 11.60 -8.11
N LYS A 262 28.33 12.35 -7.23
CA LYS A 262 29.14 13.50 -7.66
C LYS A 262 30.37 13.12 -8.50
N VAL A 263 30.71 11.83 -8.60
CA VAL A 263 31.76 11.36 -9.50
C VAL A 263 31.24 11.29 -10.93
N LYS A 264 29.99 10.89 -11.12
CA LYS A 264 29.39 10.61 -12.43
C LYS A 264 28.59 11.77 -13.00
N VAL A 265 27.85 12.50 -12.15
CA VAL A 265 26.96 13.57 -12.60
C VAL A 265 27.23 14.89 -11.86
N LEU A 266 26.80 15.99 -12.45
CA LEU A 266 26.81 17.33 -11.86
C LEU A 266 25.43 17.97 -11.97
N PRO A 267 24.93 18.68 -10.93
CA PRO A 267 23.83 19.61 -11.11
C PRO A 267 24.18 20.65 -12.17
N TYR A 268 23.31 20.78 -13.16
CA TYR A 268 23.47 21.73 -14.29
C TYR A 268 22.35 22.75 -14.26
N LYS A 269 22.68 24.04 -14.36
CA LYS A 269 21.77 25.17 -14.15
C LYS A 269 21.12 25.17 -12.75
N GLU A 270 20.16 26.06 -12.56
CA GLU A 270 19.53 26.30 -11.28
C GLU A 270 18.49 25.22 -10.92
N PHE A 271 18.45 24.85 -9.66
CA PHE A 271 17.36 24.10 -9.06
C PHE A 271 16.06 24.91 -9.11
N LYS A 272 14.95 24.27 -9.47
CA LYS A 272 13.62 24.87 -9.47
C LYS A 272 12.66 24.14 -8.55
N SER A 273 11.91 24.90 -7.75
CA SER A 273 10.81 24.41 -6.95
C SER A 273 9.52 25.08 -7.41
N TYR A 274 8.53 24.29 -7.78
CA TYR A 274 7.25 24.78 -8.26
C TYR A 274 6.21 24.67 -7.14
N ASN A 275 5.56 25.77 -6.84
CA ASN A 275 4.50 25.88 -5.85
C ASN A 275 3.23 26.33 -6.55
N PHE A 276 2.27 25.44 -6.69
CA PHE A 276 0.97 25.73 -7.28
C PHE A 276 0.02 26.21 -6.18
N ASP A 277 -0.48 27.42 -6.29
CA ASP A 277 -1.16 28.17 -5.21
C ASP A 277 -2.29 27.39 -4.50
N ASN A 278 -3.00 26.51 -5.19
CA ASN A 278 -4.12 25.77 -4.64
C ASN A 278 -3.82 24.29 -4.36
N LEU A 279 -2.65 23.78 -4.73
CA LEU A 279 -2.40 22.33 -4.70
C LEU A 279 -1.48 21.87 -3.57
N LYS A 280 -0.69 22.77 -2.95
CA LYS A 280 0.32 22.39 -1.93
C LYS A 280 1.14 21.16 -2.39
N MET A 281 1.46 21.15 -3.66
CA MET A 281 2.17 20.08 -4.33
C MET A 281 3.67 20.32 -4.21
N ARG A 282 4.41 19.26 -3.96
CA ARG A 282 5.88 19.29 -3.93
C ARG A 282 6.39 18.86 -5.29
N TYR A 283 6.79 19.81 -6.10
CA TYR A 283 7.33 19.57 -7.44
C TYR A 283 8.67 20.26 -7.56
N ILE A 284 9.71 19.48 -7.75
CA ILE A 284 11.08 19.97 -7.87
C ILE A 284 11.71 19.49 -9.17
N VAL A 285 12.55 20.32 -9.72
CA VAL A 285 13.22 20.05 -10.99
C VAL A 285 14.71 20.37 -10.88
N GLN A 286 15.52 19.43 -11.32
CA GLN A 286 16.96 19.64 -11.50
C GLN A 286 17.41 19.01 -12.80
N CYS A 287 18.15 19.76 -13.60
CA CYS A 287 18.93 19.22 -14.70
C CYS A 287 20.26 18.69 -14.17
N PHE A 288 20.63 17.50 -14.59
CA PHE A 288 21.95 16.91 -14.31
C PHE A 288 22.72 16.73 -15.63
N GLU A 289 24.01 16.96 -15.60
CA GLU A 289 24.94 16.70 -16.68
C GLU A 289 25.82 15.50 -16.34
N LEU A 290 25.93 14.52 -17.23
CA LEU A 290 26.89 13.44 -17.13
C LEU A 290 28.29 13.99 -17.41
N LYS A 291 29.26 13.62 -16.57
CA LYS A 291 30.63 14.13 -16.69
C LYS A 291 31.37 13.63 -17.90
N ASP A 292 31.10 12.39 -18.32
CA ASP A 292 31.85 11.70 -19.37
C ASP A 292 31.51 12.23 -20.77
N ASP A 293 30.25 12.27 -21.14
CA ASP A 293 29.77 12.61 -22.49
C ASP A 293 29.04 13.95 -22.57
N LYS A 294 28.87 14.64 -21.44
CA LYS A 294 28.14 15.90 -21.32
C LYS A 294 26.65 15.80 -21.65
N ALA A 295 26.13 14.60 -21.75
CA ALA A 295 24.70 14.38 -21.91
C ALA A 295 23.94 14.96 -20.71
N LYS A 296 22.73 15.44 -20.96
CA LYS A 296 21.90 16.09 -19.94
C LYS A 296 20.59 15.39 -19.78
N VAL A 297 20.12 15.35 -18.53
CA VAL A 297 18.80 14.85 -18.19
C VAL A 297 18.13 15.79 -17.20
N ILE A 298 16.87 16.08 -17.40
CA ILE A 298 16.05 16.84 -16.46
C ILE A 298 15.25 15.83 -15.62
N LEU A 299 15.40 15.89 -14.32
CA LEU A 299 14.57 15.13 -13.38
C LEU A 299 13.53 16.06 -12.78
N ALA A 300 12.27 15.77 -13.05
CA ALA A 300 11.11 16.51 -12.59
C ALA A 300 10.34 15.65 -11.57
N MET A 301 10.72 15.75 -10.30
CA MET A 301 10.19 14.94 -9.25
C MET A 301 8.94 15.55 -8.64
N ASN A 302 7.87 14.78 -8.56
CA ASN A 302 6.61 15.17 -7.94
C ASN A 302 6.13 14.14 -6.92
N HIS A 303 5.22 14.56 -6.04
CA HIS A 303 4.57 13.68 -5.07
C HIS A 303 3.09 14.03 -4.99
N PHE A 304 2.28 13.29 -5.74
CA PHE A 304 0.84 13.48 -5.87
C PHE A 304 0.08 13.17 -4.58
N LYS A 305 -1.12 13.70 -4.50
CA LYS A 305 -2.02 13.46 -3.37
C LYS A 305 -2.37 11.97 -3.23
N ALA A 306 -2.27 11.47 -1.99
CA ALA A 306 -2.57 10.08 -1.66
C ALA A 306 -4.03 9.69 -2.00
N LYS A 307 -4.23 8.45 -2.42
CA LYS A 307 -5.56 7.87 -2.73
C LYS A 307 -6.42 7.62 -1.49
N THR A 308 -5.83 7.63 -0.30
CA THR A 308 -6.48 7.30 0.98
C THR A 308 -7.20 8.48 1.64
N SER A 309 -7.21 9.66 1.03
CA SER A 309 -7.79 10.88 1.59
C SER A 309 -8.60 11.66 0.57
N GLY A 310 -9.51 12.52 1.07
CA GLY A 310 -10.43 13.30 0.24
C GLY A 310 -11.65 12.50 -0.21
N ILE A 311 -12.41 13.07 -1.13
CA ILE A 311 -13.63 12.45 -1.66
C ILE A 311 -13.25 11.32 -2.61
N ASP A 312 -13.78 10.13 -2.33
CA ASP A 312 -13.79 9.00 -3.25
C ASP A 312 -15.11 9.01 -4.03
N LYS A 313 -15.03 8.99 -5.35
CA LYS A 313 -16.18 8.95 -6.23
C LYS A 313 -16.72 7.53 -6.44
N ASN A 314 -16.12 6.55 -5.82
CA ASN A 314 -16.41 5.13 -6.00
C ASN A 314 -16.32 4.68 -7.46
N ASP A 315 -15.35 5.22 -8.19
CA ASP A 315 -15.06 4.90 -9.58
C ASP A 315 -13.80 4.02 -9.76
N GLY A 316 -13.25 3.56 -8.63
CA GLY A 316 -12.04 2.74 -8.56
C GLY A 316 -10.73 3.51 -8.56
N GLN A 317 -10.76 4.85 -8.58
CA GLN A 317 -9.57 5.70 -8.53
C GLN A 317 -9.14 6.08 -7.10
N GLY A 318 -10.00 5.81 -6.10
CA GLY A 318 -9.79 6.19 -4.71
C GLY A 318 -9.93 7.69 -4.46
N GLY A 319 -9.77 8.08 -3.19
CA GLY A 319 -9.95 9.47 -2.78
C GLY A 319 -9.03 10.46 -3.50
N SER A 320 -9.47 11.72 -3.60
CA SER A 320 -8.72 12.83 -4.22
C SER A 320 -8.32 12.61 -5.69
N ALA A 321 -9.06 11.83 -6.47
CA ALA A 321 -8.75 11.58 -7.88
C ALA A 321 -8.69 12.87 -8.71
N ASP A 322 -9.68 13.77 -8.56
CA ASP A 322 -9.71 15.06 -9.27
C ASP A 322 -8.47 15.91 -8.96
N ARG A 323 -8.05 15.90 -7.70
CA ARG A 323 -6.85 16.63 -7.31
C ARG A 323 -5.59 16.08 -7.99
N ARG A 324 -5.43 14.76 -8.09
CA ARG A 324 -4.30 14.17 -8.83
C ARG A 324 -4.33 14.52 -10.31
N VAL A 325 -5.52 14.61 -10.92
CA VAL A 325 -5.68 15.08 -12.31
C VAL A 325 -5.24 16.55 -12.44
N MET A 326 -5.59 17.41 -11.49
CA MET A 326 -5.10 18.80 -11.48
C MET A 326 -3.59 18.86 -11.31
N GLU A 327 -3.05 18.10 -10.37
CA GLU A 327 -1.60 18.00 -10.15
C GLU A 327 -0.86 17.53 -11.42
N ALA A 328 -1.38 16.52 -12.12
CA ALA A 328 -0.82 16.04 -13.39
C ALA A 328 -0.87 17.10 -14.51
N ARG A 329 -1.93 17.90 -14.58
CA ARG A 329 -2.03 19.00 -15.53
C ARG A 329 -0.99 20.09 -15.27
N GLU A 330 -0.72 20.41 -14.01
CA GLU A 330 0.34 21.35 -13.65
C GLU A 330 1.73 20.77 -13.99
N CYS A 331 1.97 19.48 -13.75
CA CYS A 331 3.19 18.82 -14.22
C CYS A 331 3.38 18.93 -15.73
N LEU A 332 2.31 18.76 -16.52
CA LEU A 332 2.37 18.91 -17.98
C LEU A 332 2.72 20.33 -18.44
N LYS A 333 2.20 21.34 -17.74
CA LYS A 333 2.60 22.74 -18.04
C LYS A 333 4.09 22.95 -17.80
N VAL A 334 4.58 22.51 -16.63
CA VAL A 334 6.02 22.60 -16.31
C VAL A 334 6.86 21.81 -17.30
N TYR A 335 6.42 20.61 -17.69
CA TYR A 335 7.10 19.81 -18.71
C TYR A 335 7.29 20.61 -20.03
N ASN A 336 6.23 21.25 -20.52
CA ASN A 336 6.30 22.07 -21.74
C ASN A 336 7.26 23.27 -21.59
N GLU A 337 7.29 23.91 -20.41
CA GLU A 337 8.25 24.98 -20.11
C GLU A 337 9.70 24.45 -20.11
N LEU A 338 9.91 23.26 -19.52
CA LEU A 338 11.24 22.64 -19.45
C LEU A 338 11.77 22.25 -20.82
N VAL A 339 10.94 21.62 -21.65
CA VAL A 339 11.32 21.26 -23.03
C VAL A 339 11.69 22.51 -23.84
N ALA A 340 10.96 23.60 -23.68
CA ALA A 340 11.28 24.87 -24.36
C ALA A 340 12.57 25.56 -23.82
N TYR A 341 12.86 25.39 -22.51
CA TYR A 341 14.02 26.02 -21.87
C TYR A 341 15.33 25.24 -22.02
N TYR A 342 15.22 23.90 -22.09
CA TYR A 342 16.36 22.99 -22.24
C TYR A 342 16.27 22.26 -23.58
N GLU A 343 16.67 22.94 -24.65
CA GLU A 343 16.70 22.38 -26.00
C GLU A 343 17.48 21.04 -26.01
N ASP A 344 16.96 20.04 -26.71
CA ASP A 344 17.57 18.72 -26.91
C ASP A 344 17.95 17.96 -25.60
N THR A 345 17.18 18.14 -24.54
CA THR A 345 17.44 17.47 -23.26
C THR A 345 16.29 16.53 -22.89
N ASP A 346 16.62 15.31 -22.53
CA ASP A 346 15.63 14.34 -22.06
C ASP A 346 15.01 14.76 -20.72
N VAL A 347 13.71 14.56 -20.59
CA VAL A 347 12.94 14.88 -19.37
C VAL A 347 12.32 13.64 -18.81
N LEU A 348 12.67 13.30 -17.57
CA LEU A 348 12.07 12.24 -16.78
C LEU A 348 11.17 12.86 -15.69
N VAL A 349 9.86 12.54 -15.72
CA VAL A 349 8.85 13.02 -14.75
C VAL A 349 8.39 11.91 -13.82
#